data_860663dd9d9f0617a34a65cbb29ba5ca
#
_entry.id   860663dd9d9f0617a34a65cbb29ba5ca
#
_cell.length_a   1.000
_cell.length_b   1.000
_cell.length_c   1.000
_cell.angle_alpha   90.00
_cell.angle_beta   90.00
_cell.angle_gamma   90.00
#
_symmetry.space_group_name_H-M   'P 1'
#
loop_
_entity.id
_entity.type
_entity.pdbx_description
1 polymer ?
#
loop_
_entity_poly.entity_id
_entity_poly.type
_entity_poly.pdbx_seq_one_letter_code
_entity_poly.pdbx_strand_id
1 'polypeptide(L)'
;MKKNSAITSIAISLFALFVSLSINAASGAPCGNYLSEDGLVKGECDEAYVDAKDKASLQRGAQIYMNYCLGCHSLKYARYKKVSEDLEIPLDMFQENLIFGDQKMGDLIQVGMDPKEAKEWFGNTPPDLTLEAGLRGPDWIYTYLKSFYIDDSRPLGVNNKVYENVGMPHVLLDMQGTPRSVCKQIPVIADNGGIKQDPLTGQQLTQEKCGFLEVDDGTGELSPKEFDKAMLDLTNFLAYMTDPMKVERESIGTYVLLYLFIFTMLSYLLYREFKKDLH
;
A
#
# COMPACT_ATOMS: atom_id res chain seq x y z
N MET A 1 -14.63 -24.55 -48.12
CA MET A 1 -15.21 -24.35 -46.75
C MET A 1 -14.28 -24.65 -45.58
N LYS A 2 -13.09 -25.24 -45.73
CA LYS A 2 -12.16 -25.52 -44.61
C LYS A 2 -11.27 -24.35 -44.17
N LYS A 3 -11.09 -23.30 -44.98
CA LYS A 3 -10.18 -22.15 -44.64
C LYS A 3 -10.75 -21.18 -43.64
N ASN A 4 -12.07 -21.07 -43.47
CA ASN A 4 -12.69 -20.11 -42.55
C ASN A 4 -12.73 -20.61 -41.09
N SER A 5 -12.66 -21.93 -40.87
CA SER A 5 -12.66 -22.53 -39.53
C SER A 5 -11.34 -22.29 -38.81
N ALA A 6 -10.21 -22.25 -39.52
CA ALA A 6 -8.90 -22.03 -38.93
C ALA A 6 -8.73 -20.55 -38.45
N ILE A 7 -9.27 -19.59 -39.20
CA ILE A 7 -9.17 -18.17 -38.84
C ILE A 7 -10.03 -17.85 -37.62
N THR A 8 -11.24 -18.43 -37.51
CA THR A 8 -12.09 -18.27 -36.32
C THR A 8 -11.48 -18.93 -35.08
N SER A 9 -10.83 -20.07 -35.21
CA SER A 9 -10.13 -20.73 -34.08
C SER A 9 -8.93 -19.91 -33.62
N ILE A 10 -8.13 -19.31 -34.54
CA ILE A 10 -7.00 -18.46 -34.21
C ILE A 10 -7.47 -17.15 -33.52
N ALA A 11 -8.57 -16.54 -33.97
CA ALA A 11 -9.11 -15.33 -33.36
C ALA A 11 -9.64 -15.59 -31.94
N ILE A 12 -10.30 -16.73 -31.71
CA ILE A 12 -10.77 -17.14 -30.38
C ILE A 12 -9.59 -17.47 -29.45
N SER A 13 -8.55 -18.14 -29.97
CA SER A 13 -7.34 -18.43 -29.19
C SER A 13 -6.55 -17.18 -28.82
N LEU A 14 -6.45 -16.20 -29.73
CA LEU A 14 -5.82 -14.89 -29.46
C LEU A 14 -6.63 -14.08 -28.45
N PHE A 15 -7.96 -14.10 -28.51
CA PHE A 15 -8.82 -13.45 -27.53
C PHE A 15 -8.71 -14.12 -26.15
N ALA A 16 -8.67 -15.45 -26.09
CA ALA A 16 -8.45 -16.20 -24.86
C ALA A 16 -7.05 -15.95 -24.27
N LEU A 17 -6.01 -15.77 -25.10
CA LEU A 17 -4.66 -15.40 -24.65
C LEU A 17 -4.62 -13.97 -24.09
N PHE A 18 -5.39 -13.04 -24.63
CA PHE A 18 -5.50 -11.68 -24.13
C PHE A 18 -6.25 -11.59 -22.79
N VAL A 19 -7.22 -12.49 -22.57
CA VAL A 19 -7.98 -12.56 -21.29
C VAL A 19 -7.17 -13.27 -20.21
N SER A 20 -6.26 -14.18 -20.57
CA SER A 20 -5.40 -14.89 -19.60
C SER A 20 -4.08 -14.15 -19.28
N LEU A 21 -3.78 -13.03 -19.93
CA LEU A 21 -2.85 -12.04 -19.41
C LEU A 21 -3.52 -11.25 -18.28
N SER A 22 -4.00 -11.96 -17.28
CA SER A 22 -4.23 -11.39 -15.96
C SER A 22 -2.90 -10.91 -15.47
N ILE A 23 -2.71 -9.67 -15.67
CA ILE A 23 -1.65 -8.81 -15.21
C ILE A 23 -1.45 -9.13 -13.74
N ASN A 24 -0.36 -9.79 -13.42
CA ASN A 24 0.26 -9.62 -12.13
C ASN A 24 0.69 -8.15 -12.08
N ALA A 25 -0.27 -7.30 -11.71
CA ALA A 25 -0.05 -5.90 -11.50
C ALA A 25 0.95 -5.79 -10.37
N ALA A 26 2.10 -5.22 -10.72
CA ALA A 26 3.13 -4.70 -9.86
C ALA A 26 3.24 -5.43 -8.50
N SER A 27 4.11 -6.40 -8.41
CA SER A 27 4.71 -6.74 -7.12
C SER A 27 5.27 -5.44 -6.54
N GLY A 28 4.68 -4.94 -5.45
CA GLY A 28 5.18 -3.78 -4.73
C GLY A 28 6.66 -3.95 -4.37
N ALA A 29 7.28 -2.91 -3.85
CA ALA A 29 8.66 -2.99 -3.39
C ALA A 29 8.79 -4.13 -2.34
N PRO A 30 9.90 -4.90 -2.35
CA PRO A 30 10.10 -5.96 -1.37
C PRO A 30 10.29 -5.37 0.04
N CYS A 31 9.84 -6.09 1.07
CA CYS A 31 9.97 -5.68 2.47
C CYS A 31 11.29 -6.11 3.12
N GLY A 32 12.30 -6.41 2.33
CA GLY A 32 13.67 -6.63 2.80
C GLY A 32 13.79 -7.74 3.83
N ASN A 33 14.35 -7.40 5.01
CA ASN A 33 14.58 -8.34 6.11
C ASN A 33 13.44 -8.39 7.14
N TYR A 34 12.24 -7.92 6.79
CA TYR A 34 11.09 -8.00 7.67
C TYR A 34 10.77 -9.45 8.01
N LEU A 35 10.63 -9.74 9.31
CA LEU A 35 10.26 -11.07 9.83
C LEU A 35 8.78 -11.08 10.16
N SER A 36 8.04 -12.01 9.57
CA SER A 36 6.68 -12.29 9.99
C SER A 36 6.64 -12.95 11.38
N GLU A 37 5.47 -13.02 12.00
CA GLU A 37 5.26 -13.58 13.34
C GLU A 37 5.77 -15.03 13.48
N ASP A 38 5.75 -15.82 12.40
CA ASP A 38 6.26 -17.19 12.34
C ASP A 38 7.79 -17.28 12.19
N GLY A 39 8.49 -16.15 12.12
CA GLY A 39 9.95 -16.06 12.03
C GLY A 39 10.54 -16.40 10.66
N LEU A 40 9.71 -16.52 9.64
CA LEU A 40 10.20 -16.69 8.29
C LEU A 40 10.61 -15.33 7.70
N VAL A 41 11.81 -15.24 7.15
CA VAL A 41 12.20 -14.10 6.32
C VAL A 41 11.49 -14.28 4.98
N LYS A 42 10.34 -13.67 4.84
CA LYS A 42 9.57 -13.82 3.60
C LYS A 42 10.12 -12.93 2.47
N GLY A 43 10.77 -11.81 2.79
CA GLY A 43 10.96 -10.74 1.81
C GLY A 43 9.64 -10.16 1.30
N GLU A 44 8.53 -10.71 1.78
CA GLU A 44 7.17 -10.32 1.49
C GLU A 44 6.66 -9.38 2.56
N CYS A 45 5.86 -8.42 2.15
CA CYS A 45 5.19 -7.48 3.04
C CYS A 45 3.95 -8.11 3.66
N ASP A 46 3.49 -7.56 4.79
CA ASP A 46 2.15 -7.84 5.30
C ASP A 46 1.11 -7.33 4.31
N GLU A 47 0.07 -8.12 4.06
CA GLU A 47 -0.96 -7.77 3.08
C GLU A 47 -1.88 -6.67 3.62
N ALA A 48 -2.01 -5.59 2.85
CA ALA A 48 -2.88 -4.45 3.15
C ALA A 48 -4.13 -4.50 2.25
N TYR A 49 -5.25 -4.93 2.82
CA TYR A 49 -6.53 -4.94 2.11
C TYR A 49 -7.11 -3.52 2.01
N VAL A 50 -6.75 -2.80 0.93
CA VAL A 50 -7.21 -1.44 0.68
C VAL A 50 -8.49 -1.42 -0.15
N ASP A 51 -9.48 -0.63 0.28
CA ASP A 51 -10.75 -0.43 -0.43
C ASP A 51 -11.08 1.06 -0.51
N ALA A 52 -11.00 1.63 -1.70
CA ALA A 52 -11.35 3.03 -1.97
C ALA A 52 -12.86 3.34 -1.79
N LYS A 53 -13.71 2.32 -1.58
CA LYS A 53 -15.13 2.48 -1.30
C LYS A 53 -15.44 2.58 0.18
N ASP A 54 -14.54 2.13 1.05
CA ASP A 54 -14.70 2.26 2.50
C ASP A 54 -14.40 3.70 2.95
N LYS A 55 -15.42 4.57 2.83
CA LYS A 55 -15.31 5.98 3.21
C LYS A 55 -14.91 6.18 4.66
N ALA A 56 -15.39 5.34 5.56
CA ALA A 56 -15.06 5.43 6.97
C ALA A 56 -13.57 5.17 7.23
N SER A 57 -12.98 4.17 6.56
CA SER A 57 -11.54 3.91 6.59
C SER A 57 -10.76 5.10 6.02
N LEU A 58 -11.18 5.62 4.85
CA LEU A 58 -10.52 6.77 4.21
C LEU A 58 -10.56 8.02 5.10
N GLN A 59 -11.68 8.30 5.78
CA GLN A 59 -11.84 9.43 6.70
C GLN A 59 -10.88 9.32 7.89
N ARG A 60 -10.79 8.14 8.53
CA ARG A 60 -9.85 7.91 9.63
C ARG A 60 -8.40 8.01 9.16
N GLY A 61 -8.09 7.45 7.98
CA GLY A 61 -6.76 7.55 7.38
C GLY A 61 -6.37 9.00 7.07
N ALA A 62 -7.30 9.80 6.53
CA ALA A 62 -7.09 11.23 6.30
C ALA A 62 -6.82 11.97 7.61
N GLN A 63 -7.58 11.67 8.68
CA GLN A 63 -7.36 12.25 10.00
C GLN A 63 -5.95 11.94 10.52
N ILE A 64 -5.51 10.70 10.44
CA ILE A 64 -4.16 10.30 10.86
C ILE A 64 -3.12 11.05 10.02
N TYR A 65 -3.29 11.09 8.70
CA TYR A 65 -2.35 11.80 7.82
C TYR A 65 -2.23 13.29 8.18
N MET A 66 -3.35 13.99 8.35
CA MET A 66 -3.35 15.42 8.68
C MET A 66 -2.68 15.70 10.02
N ASN A 67 -2.85 14.82 11.01
CA ASN A 67 -2.31 15.04 12.35
C ASN A 67 -0.82 14.62 12.50
N TYR A 68 -0.40 13.54 11.83
CA TYR A 68 0.92 12.95 12.07
C TYR A 68 1.89 13.08 10.90
N CYS A 69 1.40 13.22 9.66
CA CYS A 69 2.23 13.16 8.46
C CYS A 69 2.40 14.51 7.77
N LEU A 70 1.35 15.35 7.73
CA LEU A 70 1.33 16.60 6.99
C LEU A 70 2.40 17.61 7.46
N GLY A 71 2.84 17.52 8.71
CA GLY A 71 3.95 18.38 9.20
C GLY A 71 5.26 18.23 8.41
N CYS A 72 5.48 17.06 7.79
CA CYS A 72 6.70 16.74 7.05
C CYS A 72 6.44 16.32 5.59
N HIS A 73 5.30 15.72 5.28
CA HIS A 73 5.00 15.17 3.97
C HIS A 73 3.83 15.90 3.29
N SER A 74 4.04 16.35 2.07
CA SER A 74 2.98 16.92 1.24
C SER A 74 2.17 15.85 0.51
N LEU A 75 0.95 16.22 0.08
CA LEU A 75 0.17 15.61 -0.99
C LEU A 75 -0.01 16.68 -2.10
N LYS A 76 1.08 17.02 -2.77
CA LYS A 76 1.17 18.21 -3.64
C LYS A 76 0.28 18.18 -4.88
N TYR A 77 -0.32 17.04 -5.21
CA TYR A 77 -1.27 16.94 -6.32
C TYR A 77 -2.72 16.93 -5.86
N ALA A 78 -2.98 17.03 -4.54
CA ALA A 78 -4.31 17.07 -3.95
C ALA A 78 -4.67 18.43 -3.39
N ARG A 79 -5.96 18.78 -3.46
CA ARG A 79 -6.53 19.96 -2.81
C ARG A 79 -7.38 19.53 -1.64
N TYR A 80 -7.36 20.28 -0.55
CA TYR A 80 -8.20 20.02 0.63
C TYR A 80 -9.68 19.85 0.25
N LYS A 81 -10.21 20.77 -0.59
CA LYS A 81 -11.61 20.70 -1.05
C LYS A 81 -11.94 19.38 -1.74
N LYS A 82 -11.09 18.94 -2.67
CA LYS A 82 -11.34 17.70 -3.42
C LYS A 82 -11.31 16.48 -2.50
N VAL A 83 -10.36 16.42 -1.57
CA VAL A 83 -10.27 15.34 -0.59
C VAL A 83 -11.51 15.34 0.32
N SER A 84 -11.95 16.50 0.81
CA SER A 84 -13.16 16.64 1.63
C SER A 84 -14.41 16.13 0.88
N GLU A 85 -14.59 16.55 -0.37
CA GLU A 85 -15.74 16.14 -1.21
C GLU A 85 -15.73 14.64 -1.48
N ASP A 86 -14.58 14.07 -1.87
CA ASP A 86 -14.44 12.64 -2.20
C ASP A 86 -14.63 11.74 -0.97
N LEU A 87 -14.21 12.20 0.20
CA LEU A 87 -14.39 11.49 1.47
C LEU A 87 -15.74 11.75 2.12
N GLU A 88 -16.61 12.58 1.50
CA GLU A 88 -17.93 12.93 2.03
C GLU A 88 -17.88 13.58 3.42
N ILE A 89 -16.81 14.36 3.69
CA ILE A 89 -16.67 15.15 4.90
C ILE A 89 -17.19 16.56 4.61
N PRO A 90 -18.12 17.12 5.41
CA PRO A 90 -18.59 18.49 5.24
C PRO A 90 -17.41 19.49 5.21
N LEU A 91 -17.45 20.46 4.28
CA LEU A 91 -16.33 21.38 4.04
C LEU A 91 -15.96 22.22 5.27
N ASP A 92 -16.96 22.66 6.03
CA ASP A 92 -16.79 23.38 7.28
C ASP A 92 -16.11 22.50 8.34
N MET A 93 -16.58 21.28 8.51
CA MET A 93 -15.98 20.32 9.45
C MET A 93 -14.53 20.00 9.05
N PHE A 94 -14.25 19.80 7.76
CA PHE A 94 -12.89 19.54 7.27
C PHE A 94 -11.97 20.73 7.56
N GLN A 95 -12.45 21.96 7.27
CA GLN A 95 -11.68 23.19 7.47
C GLN A 95 -11.35 23.41 8.95
N GLU A 96 -12.31 23.20 9.84
CA GLU A 96 -12.14 23.47 11.27
C GLU A 96 -11.25 22.43 11.98
N ASN A 97 -11.25 21.17 11.50
CA ASN A 97 -10.63 20.06 12.23
C ASN A 97 -9.40 19.46 11.56
N LEU A 98 -9.21 19.66 10.25
CA LEU A 98 -8.17 18.99 9.47
C LEU A 98 -7.25 19.95 8.68
N ILE A 99 -7.49 21.27 8.76
CA ILE A 99 -6.59 22.28 8.19
C ILE A 99 -5.97 23.07 9.34
N PHE A 100 -4.66 22.93 9.48
CA PHE A 100 -3.90 23.57 10.53
C PHE A 100 -3.15 24.78 9.95
N GLY A 101 -3.52 25.99 10.38
CA GLY A 101 -2.89 27.24 9.93
C GLY A 101 -3.79 28.06 8.97
N ASP A 102 -3.17 28.84 8.07
CA ASP A 102 -3.86 29.83 7.24
C ASP A 102 -4.30 29.28 5.86
N GLN A 103 -4.14 27.97 5.61
CA GLN A 103 -4.51 27.34 4.34
C GLN A 103 -6.02 27.33 4.15
N LYS A 104 -6.42 27.47 2.88
CA LYS A 104 -7.82 27.49 2.46
C LYS A 104 -8.20 26.17 1.79
N MET A 105 -9.48 25.88 1.77
CA MET A 105 -10.02 24.68 1.11
C MET A 105 -9.57 24.54 -0.37
N GLY A 106 -9.33 25.64 -1.06
CA GLY A 106 -8.85 25.64 -2.45
C GLY A 106 -7.36 25.32 -2.61
N ASP A 107 -6.59 25.36 -1.55
CA ASP A 107 -5.14 25.21 -1.61
C ASP A 107 -4.74 23.74 -1.79
N LEU A 108 -3.52 23.54 -2.29
CA LEU A 108 -2.89 22.22 -2.34
C LEU A 108 -2.44 21.81 -0.93
N ILE A 109 -2.43 20.51 -0.66
CA ILE A 109 -1.98 19.96 0.61
C ILE A 109 -0.44 19.92 0.61
N GLN A 110 0.17 21.02 1.07
CA GLN A 110 1.60 21.20 1.04
C GLN A 110 2.14 21.56 2.42
N VAL A 111 3.27 20.95 2.77
CA VAL A 111 4.04 21.31 3.96
C VAL A 111 4.80 22.61 3.75
N GLY A 112 4.88 23.41 4.81
CA GLY A 112 5.68 24.65 4.80
C GLY A 112 7.18 24.45 5.04
N MET A 113 7.66 23.23 5.24
CA MET A 113 9.06 22.92 5.51
C MET A 113 9.92 23.16 4.26
N ASP A 114 11.02 23.92 4.41
CA ASP A 114 11.98 24.12 3.34
C ASP A 114 12.75 22.81 3.06
N PRO A 115 12.85 22.37 1.79
CA PRO A 115 13.53 21.11 1.45
C PRO A 115 15.02 21.06 1.83
N LYS A 116 15.72 22.19 1.87
CA LYS A 116 17.13 22.23 2.26
C LYS A 116 17.28 22.04 3.77
N GLU A 117 16.46 22.76 4.55
CA GLU A 117 16.41 22.60 6.00
C GLU A 117 15.99 21.18 6.39
N ALA A 118 14.99 20.63 5.72
CA ALA A 118 14.57 19.24 5.92
C ALA A 118 15.72 18.25 5.71
N LYS A 119 16.54 18.47 4.67
CA LYS A 119 17.71 17.64 4.40
C LYS A 119 18.79 17.76 5.48
N GLU A 120 18.97 18.95 6.06
CA GLU A 120 19.90 19.15 7.17
C GLU A 120 19.43 18.45 8.44
N TRP A 121 18.12 18.48 8.72
CA TRP A 121 17.54 17.89 9.94
C TRP A 121 17.45 16.36 9.90
N PHE A 122 17.07 15.79 8.75
CA PHE A 122 16.74 14.36 8.60
C PHE A 122 17.73 13.58 7.72
N GLY A 123 18.71 14.24 7.14
CA GLY A 123 19.64 13.63 6.18
C GLY A 123 19.06 13.53 4.75
N ASN A 124 17.73 13.50 4.62
CA ASN A 124 17.00 13.52 3.35
C ASN A 124 15.74 14.40 3.47
N THR A 125 15.31 14.94 2.34
CA THR A 125 14.00 15.63 2.28
C THR A 125 12.88 14.61 2.33
N PRO A 126 11.88 14.76 3.22
CA PRO A 126 10.71 13.88 3.24
C PRO A 126 10.01 13.86 1.86
N PRO A 127 9.70 12.68 1.30
CA PRO A 127 9.05 12.59 0.00
C PRO A 127 7.60 13.07 0.06
N ASP A 128 7.09 13.52 -1.09
CA ASP A 128 5.66 13.74 -1.29
C ASP A 128 4.93 12.39 -1.33
N LEU A 129 3.84 12.25 -0.57
CA LEU A 129 3.15 10.96 -0.43
C LEU A 129 2.01 10.74 -1.43
N THR A 130 1.72 11.69 -2.32
CA THR A 130 0.59 11.56 -3.26
C THR A 130 0.65 10.26 -4.08
N LEU A 131 1.84 9.88 -4.53
CA LEU A 131 2.04 8.73 -5.43
C LEU A 131 2.83 7.57 -4.80
N GLU A 132 3.24 7.68 -3.54
CA GLU A 132 4.10 6.68 -2.88
C GLU A 132 3.43 5.29 -2.77
N ALA A 133 2.13 5.25 -2.48
CA ALA A 133 1.41 3.97 -2.42
C ALA A 133 1.28 3.29 -3.79
N GLY A 134 1.27 4.05 -4.88
CA GLY A 134 1.33 3.50 -6.24
C GLY A 134 2.73 3.04 -6.65
N LEU A 135 3.76 3.71 -6.14
CA LEU A 135 5.15 3.41 -6.45
C LEU A 135 5.66 2.18 -5.68
N ARG A 136 5.41 2.13 -4.39
CA ARG A 136 5.93 1.08 -3.50
C ARG A 136 4.94 -0.07 -3.28
N GLY A 137 3.68 0.17 -3.46
CA GLY A 137 2.57 -0.73 -3.12
C GLY A 137 2.01 -0.47 -1.71
N PRO A 138 0.70 -0.68 -1.52
CA PRO A 138 0.06 -0.53 -0.21
C PRO A 138 0.66 -1.44 0.86
N ASP A 139 0.98 -2.68 0.53
CA ASP A 139 1.56 -3.67 1.44
C ASP A 139 2.89 -3.18 2.01
N TRP A 140 3.73 -2.59 1.15
CA TRP A 140 4.99 -2.00 1.59
C TRP A 140 4.79 -0.83 2.56
N ILE A 141 3.86 0.09 2.26
CA ILE A 141 3.56 1.23 3.13
C ILE A 141 3.04 0.74 4.48
N TYR A 142 2.10 -0.20 4.49
CA TYR A 142 1.52 -0.78 5.68
C TYR A 142 2.60 -1.44 6.57
N THR A 143 3.43 -2.30 5.97
CA THR A 143 4.51 -2.98 6.69
C THR A 143 5.56 -2.00 7.19
N TYR A 144 5.92 -1.00 6.38
CA TYR A 144 6.87 0.05 6.77
C TYR A 144 6.40 0.81 8.01
N LEU A 145 5.14 1.26 8.05
CA LEU A 145 4.58 2.00 9.18
C LEU A 145 4.58 1.21 10.49
N LYS A 146 4.47 -0.11 10.42
CA LYS A 146 4.43 -1.02 11.57
C LYS A 146 5.82 -1.48 12.02
N SER A 147 6.85 -1.29 11.24
CA SER A 147 8.15 -1.94 11.43
C SER A 147 9.26 -1.04 11.98
N PHE A 148 8.90 0.11 12.55
CA PHE A 148 9.83 0.93 13.33
C PHE A 148 10.24 0.21 14.63
N TYR A 149 11.45 0.49 15.11
CA TYR A 149 11.94 0.02 16.42
C TYR A 149 13.00 0.97 16.97
N ILE A 150 13.16 0.96 18.30
CA ILE A 150 14.18 1.74 19.00
C ILE A 150 15.58 1.21 18.63
N ASP A 151 16.44 2.13 18.20
CA ASP A 151 17.84 1.85 17.85
C ASP A 151 18.71 3.05 18.24
N ASP A 152 19.33 2.94 19.42
CA ASP A 152 20.17 4.01 19.99
C ASP A 152 21.43 4.31 19.16
N SER A 153 21.77 3.43 18.21
CA SER A 153 22.89 3.68 17.30
C SER A 153 22.55 4.71 16.20
N ARG A 154 21.28 5.05 16.03
CA ARG A 154 20.80 5.96 15.00
C ARG A 154 20.62 7.39 15.52
N PRO A 155 20.86 8.41 14.68
CA PRO A 155 20.74 9.80 15.10
C PRO A 155 19.36 10.20 15.67
N LEU A 156 18.29 9.57 15.16
CA LEU A 156 16.92 9.83 15.61
C LEU A 156 16.42 8.79 16.63
N GLY A 157 17.31 7.92 17.14
CA GLY A 157 16.97 6.89 18.14
C GLY A 157 16.09 5.76 17.62
N VAL A 158 15.84 5.68 16.33
CA VAL A 158 14.95 4.67 15.72
C VAL A 158 15.49 4.16 14.39
N ASN A 159 15.07 2.95 14.03
CA ASN A 159 15.33 2.34 12.73
C ASN A 159 14.08 1.60 12.24
N ASN A 160 14.14 1.02 11.03
CA ASN A 160 12.99 0.35 10.42
C ASN A 160 13.43 -0.97 9.78
N LYS A 161 12.62 -2.03 9.91
CA LYS A 161 12.94 -3.37 9.36
C LYS A 161 12.78 -3.47 7.86
N VAL A 162 11.86 -2.69 7.27
CA VAL A 162 11.60 -2.65 5.84
C VAL A 162 12.59 -1.73 5.13
N TYR A 163 12.95 -0.62 5.78
CA TYR A 163 13.85 0.38 5.23
C TYR A 163 14.95 0.72 6.23
N GLU A 164 16.05 -0.03 6.16
CA GLU A 164 17.20 0.15 7.05
C GLU A 164 17.81 1.55 6.91
N ASN A 165 18.34 2.05 8.03
CA ASN A 165 18.94 3.37 8.09
C ASN A 165 17.99 4.52 7.76
N VAL A 166 16.73 4.37 8.14
CA VAL A 166 15.68 5.36 7.93
C VAL A 166 16.06 6.73 8.52
N GLY A 167 15.79 7.79 7.75
CA GLY A 167 15.93 9.18 8.22
C GLY A 167 14.62 9.77 8.77
N MET A 168 13.53 9.02 8.77
CA MET A 168 12.24 9.42 9.33
C MET A 168 12.19 9.06 10.81
N PRO A 169 11.84 10.00 11.72
CA PRO A 169 11.56 9.67 13.11
C PRO A 169 10.29 8.81 13.21
N HIS A 170 10.14 8.08 14.31
CA HIS A 170 8.93 7.30 14.57
C HIS A 170 7.81 8.22 15.08
N VAL A 171 7.11 8.87 14.17
CA VAL A 171 6.04 9.85 14.48
C VAL A 171 4.79 9.23 15.09
N LEU A 172 4.65 7.90 15.04
CA LEU A 172 3.51 7.15 15.56
C LEU A 172 3.81 6.48 16.91
N LEU A 173 4.90 6.89 17.57
CA LEU A 173 5.36 6.27 18.81
C LEU A 173 4.30 6.33 19.93
N ASP A 174 3.61 7.45 20.05
CA ASP A 174 2.54 7.62 21.06
C ASP A 174 1.37 6.67 20.81
N MET A 175 1.02 6.44 19.55
CA MET A 175 -0.04 5.49 19.16
C MET A 175 0.40 4.04 19.36
N GLN A 176 1.61 3.67 18.90
CA GLN A 176 2.09 2.29 18.90
C GLN A 176 2.63 1.86 20.26
N GLY A 177 3.27 2.76 21.00
CA GLY A 177 4.14 2.44 22.13
C GLY A 177 5.61 2.25 21.71
N THR A 178 6.43 1.72 22.61
CA THR A 178 7.88 1.59 22.41
C THR A 178 8.22 0.24 21.76
N PRO A 179 8.47 0.16 20.44
CA PRO A 179 8.77 -1.08 19.76
C PRO A 179 10.26 -1.39 19.86
N ARG A 180 10.57 -2.65 20.20
CA ARG A 180 11.95 -3.15 20.33
C ARG A 180 12.20 -4.32 19.39
N SER A 181 13.45 -4.43 18.94
CA SER A 181 13.91 -5.59 18.18
C SER A 181 14.43 -6.65 19.16
N VAL A 182 13.75 -7.80 19.22
CA VAL A 182 14.04 -8.88 20.17
C VAL A 182 14.42 -10.17 19.45
N CYS A 183 15.07 -11.08 20.22
CA CYS A 183 15.38 -12.43 19.77
C CYS A 183 14.36 -13.42 20.37
N LYS A 184 13.88 -14.36 19.57
CA LYS A 184 12.95 -15.43 19.99
C LYS A 184 13.51 -16.80 19.65
N GLN A 185 13.14 -17.80 20.47
CA GLN A 185 13.39 -19.20 20.17
C GLN A 185 12.29 -19.69 19.22
N ILE A 186 12.67 -20.03 17.99
CA ILE A 186 11.74 -20.54 16.99
C ILE A 186 12.02 -22.00 16.67
N PRO A 187 11.01 -22.82 16.31
CA PRO A 187 11.21 -24.18 15.87
C PRO A 187 12.06 -24.25 14.61
N VAL A 188 12.98 -25.24 14.55
CA VAL A 188 13.70 -25.52 13.31
C VAL A 188 12.79 -26.30 12.36
N ILE A 189 12.57 -25.77 11.17
CA ILE A 189 11.78 -26.42 10.14
C ILE A 189 12.68 -27.41 9.36
N ALA A 190 12.21 -28.64 9.17
CA ALA A 190 12.85 -29.63 8.33
C ALA A 190 12.51 -29.41 6.85
N ASP A 191 13.29 -30.01 5.93
CA ASP A 191 13.10 -29.89 4.46
C ASP A 191 11.72 -30.32 3.96
N ASN A 192 11.01 -31.16 4.74
CA ASN A 192 9.65 -31.62 4.46
C ASN A 192 8.55 -30.70 5.00
N GLY A 193 8.92 -29.51 5.57
CA GLY A 193 7.98 -28.54 6.15
C GLY A 193 7.52 -28.88 7.58
N GLY A 194 7.97 -29.99 8.18
CA GLY A 194 7.68 -30.36 9.56
C GLY A 194 8.65 -29.72 10.57
N ILE A 195 8.28 -29.73 11.85
CA ILE A 195 9.19 -29.28 12.93
C ILE A 195 10.23 -30.38 13.18
N LYS A 196 11.52 -30.01 13.15
CA LYS A 196 12.61 -30.92 13.42
C LYS A 196 12.65 -31.30 14.91
N GLN A 197 12.74 -32.58 15.17
CA GLN A 197 12.83 -33.11 16.53
C GLN A 197 14.22 -33.75 16.78
N ASP A 198 14.67 -33.66 18.01
CA ASP A 198 15.86 -34.37 18.46
C ASP A 198 15.58 -35.90 18.41
N PRO A 199 16.35 -36.67 17.65
CA PRO A 199 16.10 -38.11 17.49
C PRO A 199 16.29 -38.94 18.78
N LEU A 200 16.97 -38.39 19.81
CA LEU A 200 17.22 -39.07 21.08
C LEU A 200 16.16 -38.73 22.13
N THR A 201 15.73 -37.48 22.20
CA THR A 201 14.82 -37.01 23.25
C THR A 201 13.39 -36.80 22.76
N GLY A 202 13.14 -36.71 21.43
CA GLY A 202 11.86 -36.41 20.86
C GLY A 202 11.43 -34.94 21.02
N GLN A 203 12.27 -34.12 21.64
CA GLN A 203 11.98 -32.70 21.87
C GLN A 203 12.13 -31.90 20.57
N GLN A 204 11.31 -30.83 20.41
CA GLN A 204 11.43 -29.91 19.29
C GLN A 204 12.77 -29.18 19.35
N LEU A 205 13.51 -29.20 18.25
CA LEU A 205 14.71 -28.39 18.11
C LEU A 205 14.30 -26.93 17.87
N THR A 206 14.85 -26.02 18.66
CA THR A 206 14.66 -24.57 18.51
C THR A 206 15.99 -23.91 18.17
N GLN A 207 15.89 -22.80 17.45
CA GLN A 207 17.02 -21.90 17.19
C GLN A 207 16.66 -20.49 17.61
N GLU A 208 17.63 -19.77 18.12
CA GLU A 208 17.46 -18.35 18.42
C GLU A 208 17.48 -17.56 17.11
N LYS A 209 16.46 -16.73 16.91
CA LYS A 209 16.38 -15.81 15.79
C LYS A 209 16.05 -14.42 16.30
N CYS A 210 16.85 -13.43 15.87
CA CYS A 210 16.68 -12.04 16.25
C CYS A 210 16.00 -11.26 15.13
N GLY A 211 15.34 -10.16 15.49
CA GLY A 211 14.71 -9.27 14.54
C GLY A 211 13.18 -9.18 14.64
N PHE A 212 12.58 -9.93 15.56
CA PHE A 212 11.17 -9.77 15.89
C PHE A 212 10.92 -8.41 16.53
N LEU A 213 9.72 -7.88 16.29
CA LEU A 213 9.28 -6.65 16.93
C LEU A 213 8.35 -6.98 18.09
N GLU A 214 8.62 -6.40 19.24
CA GLU A 214 7.75 -6.41 20.40
C GLU A 214 7.56 -4.99 20.91
N VAL A 215 6.36 -4.65 21.32
CA VAL A 215 6.03 -3.35 21.89
C VAL A 215 5.97 -3.51 23.41
N ASP A 216 6.63 -2.63 24.14
CA ASP A 216 6.59 -2.61 25.59
C ASP A 216 5.15 -2.35 26.07
N ASP A 217 4.63 -3.19 26.94
CA ASP A 217 3.25 -3.14 27.42
C ASP A 217 2.91 -1.77 28.07
N GLY A 218 1.77 -1.22 27.67
CA GLY A 218 1.23 0.02 28.26
C GLY A 218 2.00 1.28 27.90
N THR A 219 2.87 1.24 26.89
CA THR A 219 3.61 2.42 26.41
C THR A 219 2.90 3.15 25.27
N GLY A 220 1.92 2.53 24.61
CA GLY A 220 1.14 3.09 23.53
C GLY A 220 -0.30 3.40 23.95
N GLU A 221 -0.92 4.35 23.24
CA GLU A 221 -2.34 4.69 23.42
C GLU A 221 -3.26 3.62 22.84
N LEU A 222 -2.82 2.92 21.79
CA LEU A 222 -3.61 1.91 21.08
C LEU A 222 -3.12 0.50 21.43
N SER A 223 -4.05 -0.44 21.49
CA SER A 223 -3.69 -1.86 21.49
C SER A 223 -3.07 -2.26 20.13
N PRO A 224 -2.31 -3.35 20.04
CA PRO A 224 -1.70 -3.78 18.77
C PRO A 224 -2.70 -3.93 17.62
N LYS A 225 -3.91 -4.43 17.90
CA LYS A 225 -4.97 -4.56 16.87
C LYS A 225 -5.55 -3.22 16.43
N GLU A 226 -5.69 -2.28 17.33
CA GLU A 226 -6.16 -0.92 17.00
C GLU A 226 -5.09 -0.17 16.21
N PHE A 227 -3.82 -0.33 16.56
CA PHE A 227 -2.70 0.23 15.82
C PHE A 227 -2.63 -0.35 14.40
N ASP A 228 -2.74 -1.67 14.25
CA ASP A 228 -2.80 -2.32 12.92
C ASP A 228 -3.93 -1.76 12.06
N LYS A 229 -5.10 -1.60 12.66
CA LYS A 229 -6.25 -1.00 11.96
C LYS A 229 -5.99 0.45 11.58
N ALA A 230 -5.40 1.25 12.45
CA ALA A 230 -5.06 2.65 12.18
C ALA A 230 -4.05 2.75 11.02
N MET A 231 -3.05 1.87 10.99
CA MET A 231 -2.08 1.81 9.88
C MET A 231 -2.73 1.34 8.57
N LEU A 232 -3.67 0.42 8.63
CA LEU A 232 -4.44 0.01 7.46
C LEU A 232 -5.32 1.16 6.94
N ASP A 233 -6.01 1.89 7.81
CA ASP A 233 -6.82 3.06 7.44
C ASP A 233 -5.95 4.16 6.79
N LEU A 234 -4.77 4.45 7.35
CA LEU A 234 -3.81 5.40 6.78
C LEU A 234 -3.30 4.92 5.41
N THR A 235 -2.95 3.64 5.29
CA THR A 235 -2.49 3.04 4.03
C THR A 235 -3.58 3.08 2.97
N ASN A 236 -4.84 2.81 3.35
CA ASN A 236 -5.99 2.90 2.45
C ASN A 236 -6.18 4.33 1.93
N PHE A 237 -6.05 5.34 2.79
CA PHE A 237 -6.09 6.74 2.40
C PHE A 237 -4.96 7.08 1.41
N LEU A 238 -3.71 6.67 1.66
CA LEU A 238 -2.59 6.92 0.75
C LEU A 238 -2.75 6.19 -0.58
N ALA A 239 -3.30 4.97 -0.57
CA ALA A 239 -3.63 4.24 -1.80
C ALA A 239 -4.71 4.97 -2.62
N TYR A 240 -5.76 5.47 -1.96
CA TYR A 240 -6.77 6.33 -2.58
C TYR A 240 -6.14 7.59 -3.17
N MET A 241 -5.22 8.27 -2.46
CA MET A 241 -4.55 9.48 -2.95
C MET A 241 -3.77 9.27 -4.25
N THR A 242 -3.23 8.05 -4.45
CA THR A 242 -2.52 7.71 -5.69
C THR A 242 -3.44 7.59 -6.89
N ASP A 243 -4.67 7.10 -6.72
CA ASP A 243 -5.64 6.87 -7.77
C ASP A 243 -7.08 7.16 -7.28
N PRO A 244 -7.42 8.44 -7.06
CA PRO A 244 -8.74 8.82 -6.53
C PRO A 244 -9.89 8.47 -7.47
N MET A 245 -9.61 8.31 -8.77
CA MET A 245 -10.62 7.97 -9.78
C MET A 245 -10.79 6.46 -10.01
N LYS A 246 -10.12 5.62 -9.22
CA LYS A 246 -10.13 4.15 -9.41
C LYS A 246 -11.56 3.59 -9.45
N VAL A 247 -12.38 3.93 -8.48
CA VAL A 247 -13.77 3.42 -8.35
C VAL A 247 -14.62 3.85 -9.55
N GLU A 248 -14.52 5.11 -9.95
CA GLU A 248 -15.26 5.66 -11.09
C GLU A 248 -14.78 5.04 -12.41
N ARG A 249 -13.47 4.94 -12.61
CA ARG A 249 -12.85 4.32 -13.78
C ARG A 249 -13.25 2.85 -13.93
N GLU A 250 -13.29 2.07 -12.86
CA GLU A 250 -13.72 0.68 -12.89
C GLU A 250 -15.21 0.55 -13.27
N SER A 251 -16.06 1.43 -12.77
CA SER A 251 -17.48 1.49 -13.12
C SER A 251 -17.69 1.82 -14.59
N ILE A 252 -17.08 2.92 -15.08
CA ILE A 252 -17.19 3.35 -16.48
C ILE A 252 -16.52 2.33 -17.42
N GLY A 253 -15.40 1.76 -17.01
CA GLY A 253 -14.62 0.81 -17.79
C GLY A 253 -15.44 -0.39 -18.27
N THR A 254 -16.36 -0.88 -17.45
CA THR A 254 -17.26 -1.97 -17.83
C THR A 254 -18.15 -1.60 -19.02
N TYR A 255 -18.71 -0.39 -19.03
CA TYR A 255 -19.53 0.11 -20.16
C TYR A 255 -18.68 0.36 -21.41
N VAL A 256 -17.47 0.86 -21.25
CA VAL A 256 -16.52 1.07 -22.37
C VAL A 256 -16.16 -0.26 -23.01
N LEU A 257 -15.88 -1.30 -22.23
CA LEU A 257 -15.57 -2.64 -22.76
C LEU A 257 -16.78 -3.23 -23.52
N LEU A 258 -17.99 -3.08 -23.00
CA LEU A 258 -19.20 -3.51 -23.68
C LEU A 258 -19.41 -2.78 -25.02
N TYR A 259 -19.22 -1.46 -25.01
CA TYR A 259 -19.30 -0.65 -26.23
C TYR A 259 -18.27 -1.09 -27.27
N LEU A 260 -17.01 -1.26 -26.86
CA LEU A 260 -15.94 -1.70 -27.76
C LEU A 260 -16.22 -3.10 -28.33
N PHE A 261 -16.79 -4.00 -27.55
CA PHE A 261 -17.17 -5.34 -28.02
C PHE A 261 -18.23 -5.26 -29.11
N ILE A 262 -19.31 -4.50 -28.88
CA ILE A 262 -20.39 -4.32 -29.86
C ILE A 262 -19.84 -3.64 -31.12
N PHE A 263 -19.05 -2.56 -30.96
CA PHE A 263 -18.45 -1.83 -32.07
C PHE A 263 -17.53 -2.74 -32.91
N THR A 264 -16.71 -3.56 -32.28
CA THR A 264 -15.82 -4.51 -32.96
C THR A 264 -16.62 -5.56 -33.72
N MET A 265 -17.72 -6.06 -33.14
CA MET A 265 -18.61 -7.02 -33.80
C MET A 265 -19.24 -6.42 -35.07
N LEU A 266 -19.78 -5.20 -34.97
CA LEU A 266 -20.38 -4.49 -36.11
C LEU A 266 -19.34 -4.18 -37.21
N SER A 267 -18.17 -3.71 -36.81
CA SER A 267 -17.05 -3.44 -37.73
C SER A 267 -16.60 -4.71 -38.46
N TYR A 268 -16.56 -5.84 -37.75
CA TYR A 268 -16.21 -7.13 -38.33
C TYR A 268 -17.28 -7.60 -39.34
N LEU A 269 -18.56 -7.44 -39.01
CA LEU A 269 -19.66 -7.76 -39.95
C LEU A 269 -19.59 -6.90 -41.21
N LEU A 270 -19.34 -5.60 -41.06
CA LEU A 270 -19.14 -4.68 -42.15
C LEU A 270 -17.91 -5.06 -43.01
N TYR A 271 -16.79 -5.34 -42.39
CA TYR A 271 -15.59 -5.84 -43.09
C TYR A 271 -15.87 -7.12 -43.88
N ARG A 272 -16.63 -8.07 -43.31
CA ARG A 272 -17.03 -9.27 -44.04
C ARG A 272 -17.88 -8.96 -45.29
N GLU A 273 -18.79 -7.99 -45.18
CA GLU A 273 -19.62 -7.60 -46.30
C GLU A 273 -18.82 -6.98 -47.45
N PHE A 274 -18.00 -5.99 -47.15
CA PHE A 274 -17.10 -5.37 -48.15
C PHE A 274 -16.13 -6.38 -48.78
N LYS A 275 -15.71 -7.38 -48.07
CA LYS A 275 -14.81 -8.42 -48.61
C LYS A 275 -15.49 -9.31 -49.64
N LYS A 276 -16.82 -9.44 -49.65
CA LYS A 276 -17.57 -10.20 -50.66
C LYS A 276 -17.55 -9.52 -52.01
N ASP A 277 -17.52 -8.16 -52.00
CA ASP A 277 -17.53 -7.36 -53.24
C ASP A 277 -16.17 -7.30 -53.92
N LEU A 278 -15.11 -7.76 -53.26
CA LEU A 278 -13.75 -7.76 -53.79
C LEU A 278 -13.35 -9.11 -54.46
N HIS A 279 -14.24 -10.11 -54.45
CA HIS A 279 -14.11 -11.42 -55.07
C HIS A 279 -15.34 -11.74 -55.90
#